data_0fc7ab77881b5dfd788c2fc83b3ef758
#
_entry.id   0fc7ab77881b5dfd788c2fc83b3ef758
#
_cell.length_a   1.000
_cell.length_b   1.000
_cell.length_c   1.000
_cell.angle_alpha   90.00
_cell.angle_beta   90.00
_cell.angle_gamma   90.00
#
_symmetry.space_group_name_H-M   'P 1'
#
loop_
_entity.id
_entity.type
_entity.pdbx_description
1 polymer ?
#
loop_
_entity_poly.entity_id
_entity_poly.type
_entity_poly.pdbx_seq_one_letter_code
_entity_poly.pdbx_strand_id
1 'polypeptide(L)'
;MTAILIVEDDVLANEHLEFILEQAGYEVLSATSADEAAELLEAHEDVQLLVTDINLPGNMNGLKLAAVAKARRPEMNIIIVTGYSAPKNDEIPPGSLFVPKPYNARKMIETVRHFQ
;
A
#
# COMPACT_ATOMS: atom_id res chain seq x y z
N MET A 1 -7.06 -13.87 9.01
CA MET A 1 -5.89 -12.97 9.03
C MET A 1 -5.98 -12.00 7.85
N THR A 2 -5.68 -10.74 8.09
CA THR A 2 -5.71 -9.74 7.02
C THR A 2 -4.54 -9.94 6.06
N ALA A 3 -4.83 -10.00 4.78
CA ALA A 3 -3.81 -10.00 3.75
C ALA A 3 -3.54 -8.57 3.31
N ILE A 4 -2.27 -8.23 3.16
CA ILE A 4 -1.80 -6.90 2.80
C ILE A 4 -1.09 -7.01 1.45
N LEU A 5 -1.44 -6.11 0.53
CA LEU A 5 -0.71 -5.96 -0.73
C LEU A 5 0.18 -4.73 -0.62
N ILE A 6 1.50 -4.93 -0.77
CA ILE A 6 2.45 -3.82 -0.79
C ILE A 6 2.93 -3.57 -2.22
N VAL A 7 3.12 -2.30 -2.55
CA VAL A 7 3.56 -1.91 -3.90
C VAL A 7 4.71 -0.93 -3.77
N GLU A 8 5.88 -1.36 -4.17
CA GLU A 8 7.12 -0.59 -4.08
C GLU A 8 8.07 -1.07 -5.18
N ASP A 9 8.55 -0.18 -6.02
CA ASP A 9 9.41 -0.56 -7.15
C ASP A 9 10.87 -0.78 -6.77
N ASP A 10 11.33 -0.21 -5.66
CA ASP A 10 12.68 -0.46 -5.15
C ASP A 10 12.68 -1.84 -4.48
N VAL A 11 13.49 -2.76 -4.99
CA VAL A 11 13.49 -4.15 -4.54
C VAL A 11 13.86 -4.26 -3.05
N LEU A 12 14.87 -3.52 -2.61
CA LEU A 12 15.30 -3.59 -1.21
C LEU A 12 14.25 -2.99 -0.27
N ALA A 13 13.65 -1.88 -0.67
CA ALA A 13 12.59 -1.26 0.12
C ALA A 13 11.36 -2.18 0.19
N ASN A 14 11.03 -2.84 -0.91
CA ASN A 14 9.92 -3.79 -0.97
C ASN A 14 10.16 -4.97 -0.02
N GLU A 15 11.34 -5.58 -0.11
CA GLU A 15 11.69 -6.71 0.76
C GLU A 15 11.69 -6.31 2.24
N HIS A 16 12.18 -5.11 2.55
CA HIS A 16 12.21 -4.61 3.92
C HIS A 16 10.80 -4.43 4.47
N LEU A 17 9.91 -3.82 3.69
CA LEU A 17 8.53 -3.63 4.10
C LEU A 17 7.81 -4.97 4.29
N GLU A 18 8.01 -5.90 3.36
CA GLU A 18 7.46 -7.24 3.47
C GLU A 18 7.89 -7.92 4.76
N PHE A 19 9.19 -7.85 5.07
CA PHE A 19 9.76 -8.43 6.28
C PHE A 19 9.12 -7.82 7.54
N ILE A 20 9.02 -6.49 7.60
CA ILE A 20 8.42 -5.80 8.75
C ILE A 20 7.00 -6.31 9.01
N LEU A 21 6.20 -6.41 7.97
CA LEU A 21 4.79 -6.79 8.11
C LEU A 21 4.64 -8.28 8.41
N GLU A 22 5.45 -9.13 7.81
CA GLU A 22 5.41 -10.56 8.10
C GLU A 22 5.83 -10.86 9.53
N GLN A 23 6.84 -10.14 10.04
CA GLN A 23 7.26 -10.29 11.44
C GLN A 23 6.16 -9.87 12.40
N ALA A 24 5.28 -8.96 11.99
CA ALA A 24 4.15 -8.54 12.79
C ALA A 24 2.96 -9.50 12.70
N GLY A 25 3.08 -10.57 11.91
CA GLY A 25 2.05 -11.60 11.81
C GLY A 25 1.08 -11.45 10.65
N TYR A 26 1.35 -10.54 9.71
CA TYR A 26 0.47 -10.35 8.56
C TYR A 26 0.88 -11.23 7.38
N GLU A 27 -0.11 -11.58 6.58
CA GLU A 27 0.12 -12.23 5.30
C GLU A 27 0.33 -11.14 4.26
N VAL A 28 1.43 -11.22 3.48
CA VAL A 28 1.83 -10.13 2.59
C VAL A 28 2.00 -10.64 1.17
N LEU A 29 1.41 -9.91 0.23
CA LEU A 29 1.67 -10.04 -1.20
C LEU A 29 2.44 -8.79 -1.62
N SER A 30 3.34 -8.91 -2.57
CA SER A 30 4.13 -7.77 -3.02
C SER A 30 4.11 -7.60 -4.53
N ALA A 31 4.13 -6.34 -4.94
CA ALA A 31 4.19 -5.95 -6.34
C ALA A 31 5.23 -4.84 -6.49
N THR A 32 5.81 -4.73 -7.68
CA THR A 32 6.79 -3.69 -8.00
C THR A 32 6.24 -2.63 -8.93
N SER A 33 5.00 -2.80 -9.40
CA SER A 33 4.32 -1.83 -10.25
C SER A 33 2.84 -1.81 -9.94
N ALA A 34 2.17 -0.74 -10.35
CA ALA A 34 0.73 -0.63 -10.16
C ALA A 34 -0.02 -1.66 -11.01
N ASP A 35 0.47 -1.96 -12.22
CA ASP A 35 -0.18 -2.96 -13.08
C ASP A 35 -0.14 -4.35 -12.45
N GLU A 36 1.00 -4.74 -11.89
CA GLU A 36 1.13 -6.00 -11.17
C GLU A 36 0.20 -6.03 -9.96
N ALA A 37 0.15 -4.92 -9.23
CA ALA A 37 -0.72 -4.81 -8.05
C ALA A 37 -2.19 -4.98 -8.42
N ALA A 38 -2.62 -4.36 -9.53
CA ALA A 38 -4.01 -4.48 -9.99
C ALA A 38 -4.36 -5.92 -10.32
N GLU A 39 -3.44 -6.65 -10.95
CA GLU A 39 -3.63 -8.07 -11.24
C GLU A 39 -3.76 -8.90 -9.96
N LEU A 40 -2.91 -8.62 -8.98
CA LEU A 40 -2.96 -9.33 -7.70
C LEU A 40 -4.27 -9.05 -6.95
N LEU A 41 -4.77 -7.83 -7.01
CA LEU A 41 -6.05 -7.50 -6.39
C LEU A 41 -7.21 -8.28 -7.01
N GLU A 42 -7.18 -8.48 -8.32
CA GLU A 42 -8.22 -9.28 -8.99
C GLU A 42 -8.13 -10.75 -8.62
N ALA A 43 -6.92 -11.27 -8.43
CA ALA A 43 -6.69 -12.67 -8.11
C ALA A 43 -6.90 -13.02 -6.63
N HIS A 44 -6.82 -12.02 -5.73
CA HIS A 44 -6.84 -12.25 -4.29
C HIS A 44 -7.90 -11.40 -3.60
N GLU A 45 -9.07 -11.97 -3.40
CA GLU A 45 -10.20 -11.29 -2.75
C GLU A 45 -9.99 -11.06 -1.25
N ASP A 46 -9.05 -11.78 -0.64
CA ASP A 46 -8.75 -11.68 0.78
C ASP A 46 -7.87 -10.47 1.14
N VAL A 47 -7.35 -9.74 0.16
CA VAL A 47 -6.59 -8.53 0.43
C VAL A 47 -7.52 -7.44 0.93
N GLN A 48 -7.22 -6.90 2.11
CA GLN A 48 -8.04 -5.88 2.76
C GLN A 48 -7.31 -4.56 2.95
N LEU A 49 -6.01 -4.54 2.72
CA LEU A 49 -5.18 -3.35 2.89
C LEU A 49 -4.18 -3.26 1.75
N LEU A 50 -4.12 -2.07 1.15
CA LEU A 50 -3.13 -1.73 0.12
C LEU A 50 -2.16 -0.72 0.71
N VAL A 51 -0.86 -1.03 0.69
CA VAL A 51 0.21 -0.11 1.07
C VAL A 51 1.01 0.19 -0.18
N THR A 52 0.94 1.41 -0.67
CA THR A 52 1.56 1.75 -1.95
C THR A 52 2.39 3.01 -1.90
N ASP A 53 3.54 2.99 -2.57
CA ASP A 53 4.29 4.19 -2.88
C ASP A 53 3.53 4.99 -3.95
N ILE A 54 3.73 6.29 -3.97
CA ILE A 54 3.15 7.15 -5.02
C ILE A 54 3.91 6.99 -6.32
N ASN A 55 5.24 7.03 -6.27
CA ASN A 55 6.07 7.03 -7.46
C ASN A 55 6.37 5.61 -7.90
N LEU A 56 5.60 5.12 -8.85
CA LEU A 56 5.74 3.79 -9.42
C LEU A 56 6.00 3.90 -10.92
N PRO A 57 6.72 2.91 -11.49
CA PRO A 57 6.98 2.90 -12.93
C PRO A 57 5.71 2.57 -13.72
N GLY A 58 5.72 2.92 -15.01
CA GLY A 58 4.61 2.60 -15.91
C GLY A 58 3.58 3.71 -16.00
N ASN A 59 2.39 3.34 -16.45
CA ASN A 59 1.33 4.30 -16.78
C ASN A 59 0.48 4.71 -15.58
N MET A 60 0.62 4.01 -14.46
CA MET A 60 -0.22 4.25 -13.29
C MET A 60 0.68 4.45 -12.06
N ASN A 61 0.49 5.55 -11.35
CA ASN A 61 1.19 5.77 -10.07
C ASN A 61 0.37 5.23 -8.91
N GLY A 62 0.91 5.36 -7.69
CA GLY A 62 0.25 4.82 -6.50
C GLY A 62 -1.07 5.52 -6.17
N LEU A 63 -1.21 6.79 -6.48
CA LEU A 63 -2.46 7.51 -6.24
C LEU A 63 -3.56 7.00 -7.16
N LYS A 64 -3.25 6.78 -8.43
CA LYS A 64 -4.21 6.21 -9.37
C LYS A 64 -4.57 4.78 -8.99
N LEU A 65 -3.58 3.99 -8.57
CA LEU A 65 -3.82 2.63 -8.10
C LEU A 65 -4.78 2.62 -6.90
N ALA A 66 -4.56 3.52 -5.94
CA ALA A 66 -5.43 3.63 -4.77
C ALA A 66 -6.86 3.96 -5.17
N ALA A 67 -7.03 4.88 -6.12
CA ALA A 67 -8.36 5.25 -6.62
C ALA A 67 -9.05 4.06 -7.30
N VAL A 68 -8.33 3.32 -8.13
CA VAL A 68 -8.86 2.13 -8.81
C VAL A 68 -9.25 1.06 -7.80
N ALA A 69 -8.38 0.81 -6.82
CA ALA A 69 -8.64 -0.20 -5.79
C ALA A 69 -9.90 0.13 -4.99
N LYS A 70 -10.02 1.40 -4.59
CA LYS A 70 -11.17 1.85 -3.79
C LYS A 70 -12.48 1.82 -4.58
N ALA A 71 -12.41 2.12 -5.88
CA ALA A 71 -13.58 2.06 -6.74
C ALA A 71 -14.10 0.63 -6.90
N ARG A 72 -13.19 -0.35 -6.97
CA ARG A 72 -13.56 -1.76 -7.11
C ARG A 72 -13.94 -2.41 -5.78
N ARG A 73 -13.30 -1.98 -4.70
CA ARG A 73 -13.53 -2.50 -3.35
C ARG A 73 -13.66 -1.34 -2.38
N PRO A 74 -14.87 -0.79 -2.21
CA PRO A 74 -15.06 0.40 -1.35
C PRO A 74 -14.60 0.23 0.09
N GLU A 75 -14.56 -1.01 0.58
CA GLU A 75 -14.10 -1.30 1.94
C GLU A 75 -12.58 -1.48 2.04
N MET A 76 -11.85 -1.39 0.92
CA MET A 76 -10.39 -1.51 0.92
C MET A 76 -9.77 -0.37 1.73
N ASN A 77 -8.87 -0.71 2.63
CA ASN A 77 -8.09 0.26 3.39
C ASN A 77 -6.82 0.60 2.61
N ILE A 78 -6.41 1.86 2.65
CA ILE A 78 -5.30 2.37 1.85
C ILE A 78 -4.29 3.10 2.74
N ILE A 79 -3.01 2.77 2.58
CA ILE A 79 -1.90 3.53 3.16
C ILE A 79 -1.04 4.00 1.99
N ILE A 80 -0.81 5.31 1.93
CA ILE A 80 0.05 5.93 0.92
C ILE A 80 1.40 6.24 1.54
N VAL A 81 2.47 5.83 0.88
CA VAL A 81 3.85 6.04 1.34
C VAL A 81 4.58 6.92 0.31
N THR A 82 5.27 7.95 0.78
CA THR A 82 6.05 8.80 -0.12
C THR A 82 7.20 9.49 0.59
N GLY A 83 8.29 9.71 -0.15
CA GLY A 83 9.45 10.47 0.33
C GLY A 83 9.40 11.95 -0.03
N TYR A 84 8.35 12.37 -0.71
CA TYR A 84 8.18 13.76 -1.15
C TYR A 84 7.09 14.44 -0.34
N SER A 85 6.52 15.51 -0.89
CA SER A 85 5.43 16.22 -0.23
C SER A 85 4.22 15.32 -0.04
N ALA A 86 3.51 15.52 1.05
CA ALA A 86 2.25 14.81 1.26
C ALA A 86 1.28 15.15 0.14
N PRO A 87 0.51 14.16 -0.36
CA PRO A 87 -0.51 14.44 -1.37
C PRO A 87 -1.62 15.30 -0.77
N LYS A 88 -2.31 16.03 -1.62
CA LYS A 88 -3.47 16.81 -1.21
C LYS A 88 -4.61 15.87 -0.84
N ASN A 89 -5.46 16.30 0.08
CA ASN A 89 -6.57 15.46 0.55
C ASN A 89 -7.49 14.98 -0.57
N ASP A 90 -7.66 15.77 -1.63
CA ASP A 90 -8.50 15.40 -2.77
C ASP A 90 -7.80 14.44 -3.74
N GLU A 91 -6.51 14.18 -3.54
CA GLU A 91 -5.76 13.25 -4.39
C GLU A 91 -5.79 11.81 -3.86
N ILE A 92 -6.23 11.61 -2.63
CA ILE A 92 -6.27 10.29 -2.02
C ILE A 92 -7.71 9.90 -1.68
N PRO A 93 -8.05 8.60 -1.71
CA PRO A 93 -9.40 8.16 -1.32
C PRO A 93 -9.69 8.52 0.14
N PRO A 94 -10.95 8.89 0.45
CA PRO A 94 -11.33 9.18 1.82
C PRO A 94 -11.00 8.04 2.77
N GLY A 95 -10.50 8.38 3.96
CA GLY A 95 -10.12 7.39 4.96
C GLY A 95 -8.74 6.80 4.79
N SER A 96 -8.03 7.16 3.73
CA SER A 96 -6.65 6.69 3.54
C SER A 96 -5.71 7.33 4.55
N LEU A 97 -4.68 6.59 4.94
CA LEU A 97 -3.63 7.10 5.81
C LEU A 97 -2.36 7.32 5.02
N PHE A 98 -1.49 8.17 5.54
CA PHE A 98 -0.26 8.58 4.89
C PHE A 98 0.92 8.31 5.80
N VAL A 99 1.97 7.68 5.25
CA VAL A 99 3.22 7.44 5.97
C VAL A 99 4.37 8.05 5.18
N PRO A 100 5.04 9.07 5.73
CA PRO A 100 6.18 9.68 5.04
C PRO A 100 7.43 8.82 5.15
N LYS A 101 8.26 8.83 4.11
CA LYS A 101 9.59 8.24 4.14
C LYS A 101 10.60 9.26 4.69
N PRO A 102 11.64 8.84 5.41
CA PRO A 102 11.85 7.48 5.88
C PRO A 102 10.91 7.16 7.05
N TYR A 103 10.46 5.94 7.12
CA TYR A 103 9.67 5.46 8.26
C TYR A 103 10.42 4.33 8.95
N ASN A 104 10.09 4.06 10.22
CA ASN A 104 10.61 2.89 10.90
C ASN A 104 9.52 1.82 11.00
N ALA A 105 9.93 0.61 11.41
CA ALA A 105 9.00 -0.51 11.52
C ALA A 105 7.84 -0.21 12.46
N ARG A 106 8.13 0.43 13.58
CA ARG A 106 7.11 0.78 14.57
C ARG A 106 6.02 1.66 14.00
N LYS A 107 6.42 2.72 13.26
CA LYS A 107 5.46 3.64 12.65
C LYS A 107 4.58 2.94 11.63
N MET A 108 5.18 2.10 10.80
CA MET A 108 4.42 1.36 9.79
C MET A 108 3.43 0.41 10.44
N ILE A 109 3.86 -0.35 11.45
CA ILE A 109 3.00 -1.30 12.14
C ILE A 109 1.85 -0.58 12.85
N GLU A 110 2.13 0.53 13.53
CA GLU A 110 1.09 1.33 14.18
C GLU A 110 0.03 1.80 13.18
N THR A 111 0.48 2.23 11.99
CA THR A 111 -0.43 2.72 10.95
C THR A 111 -1.30 1.58 10.41
N VAL A 112 -0.70 0.41 10.18
CA VAL A 112 -1.46 -0.77 9.74
C VAL A 112 -2.51 -1.16 10.79
N ARG A 113 -2.12 -1.15 12.06
CA ARG A 113 -3.03 -1.52 13.16
C ARG A 113 -4.22 -0.59 13.29
N HIS A 114 -4.09 0.64 12.80
CA HIS A 114 -5.23 1.58 12.81
C HIS A 114 -6.45 1.01 12.08
N PHE A 115 -6.22 0.14 11.10
CA PHE A 115 -7.29 -0.46 10.30
C PHE A 115 -7.79 -1.80 10.86
N GLN A 116 -7.32 -2.20 12.00
CA GLN A 116 -7.76 -3.45 12.64
C GLN A 116 -8.85 -3.23 13.66
#